data_e033f5b93d96caf264089860cf017d40
#
_entry.id   e033f5b93d96caf264089860cf017d40
#
_cell.length_a   1.000
_cell.length_b   1.000
_cell.length_c   1.000
_cell.angle_alpha   90.00
_cell.angle_beta   90.00
_cell.angle_gamma   90.00
#
_symmetry.space_group_name_H-M   'P 1'
#
loop_
_entity.id
_entity.type
_entity.pdbx_description
1 polymer ?
#
loop_
_entity_poly.entity_id
_entity_poly.type
_entity_poly.pdbx_seq_one_letter_code
_entity_poly.pdbx_strand_id
1 'polypeptide(L)'
;MQEIINEYIGNENGLLLIDIPTGMGKTNDVLEVMVDKLADINENSRPIFFITNLTKNLPINEFCEKAAERELSEEFDKYVLVLEAMTTMVRKRLLDLEDQIPEELPLNDELRQHWASLRKYPAMDLIGGRYRQ
;
A
#
# COMPACT_ATOMS: atom_id res chain seq x y z
N MET A 1 8.74 23.67 1.59
CA MET A 1 8.52 22.43 2.37
C MET A 1 9.47 21.30 1.91
N GLN A 2 9.69 21.11 0.61
CA GLN A 2 10.60 20.10 0.05
C GLN A 2 12.02 20.16 0.64
N GLU A 3 12.61 21.35 0.79
CA GLU A 3 13.94 21.54 1.38
C GLU A 3 14.00 21.00 2.83
N ILE A 4 12.99 21.31 3.63
CA ILE A 4 12.88 20.85 5.03
C ILE A 4 12.79 19.33 5.09
N ILE A 5 11.99 18.72 4.22
CA ILE A 5 11.81 17.27 4.16
C ILE A 5 13.13 16.61 3.72
N ASN A 6 13.77 17.14 2.70
CA ASN A 6 15.06 16.62 2.19
C ASN A 6 16.16 16.69 3.24
N GLU A 7 16.27 17.80 3.93
CA GLU A 7 17.24 17.98 5.02
C GLU A 7 16.99 16.95 6.14
N TYR A 8 15.70 16.74 6.50
CA TYR A 8 15.36 15.85 7.59
C TYR A 8 15.50 14.36 7.24
N ILE A 9 15.20 13.95 6.00
CA ILE A 9 15.39 12.56 5.54
C ILE A 9 16.86 12.13 5.63
N GLY A 10 17.79 13.08 5.56
CA GLY A 10 19.23 12.82 5.74
C GLY A 10 19.64 12.50 7.18
N ASN A 11 18.80 12.79 8.18
CA ASN A 11 19.10 12.54 9.58
C ASN A 11 18.93 11.06 9.95
N GLU A 12 19.77 10.56 10.83
CA GLU A 12 19.72 9.16 11.26
C GLU A 12 18.54 8.86 12.18
N ASN A 13 18.14 9.81 13.01
CA ASN A 13 17.07 9.65 14.01
C ASN A 13 16.27 10.94 14.18
N GLY A 14 15.00 10.78 14.50
CA GLY A 14 14.14 11.90 14.90
C GLY A 14 12.71 11.75 14.38
N LEU A 15 11.91 12.76 14.69
CA LEU A 15 10.53 12.93 14.25
C LEU A 15 10.34 14.36 13.74
N LEU A 16 9.96 14.51 12.48
CA LEU A 16 9.56 15.79 11.92
C LEU A 16 8.04 15.88 11.89
N LEU A 17 7.48 16.81 12.64
CA LEU A 17 6.06 17.15 12.59
C LEU A 17 5.86 18.43 11.78
N ILE A 18 5.10 18.31 10.69
CA ILE A 18 4.78 19.45 9.81
C ILE A 18 3.29 19.77 9.99
N ASP A 19 2.99 20.85 10.69
CA ASP A 19 1.63 21.36 10.87
C ASP A 19 1.35 22.47 9.85
N ILE A 20 0.72 22.10 8.75
CA ILE A 20 0.36 23.02 7.67
C ILE A 20 -1.12 22.80 7.33
N PRO A 21 -1.90 23.85 7.09
CA PRO A 21 -3.30 23.74 6.70
C PRO A 21 -3.53 22.80 5.51
N THR A 22 -4.71 22.19 5.44
CA THR A 22 -5.14 21.38 4.30
C THR A 22 -5.19 22.23 3.02
N GLY A 23 -4.91 21.63 1.88
CA GLY A 23 -4.93 22.34 0.58
C GLY A 23 -3.63 23.05 0.20
N MET A 24 -2.61 23.05 1.05
CA MET A 24 -1.32 23.73 0.80
C MET A 24 -0.30 22.84 0.05
N GLY A 25 -0.75 21.82 -0.67
CA GLY A 25 0.14 21.02 -1.54
C GLY A 25 1.09 20.04 -0.81
N LYS A 26 0.87 19.74 0.48
CA LYS A 26 1.73 18.84 1.27
C LYS A 26 2.06 17.52 0.57
N THR A 27 1.02 16.87 0.05
CA THR A 27 1.17 15.58 -0.66
C THR A 27 2.05 15.75 -1.89
N ASN A 28 1.84 16.79 -2.67
CA ASN A 28 2.65 17.07 -3.85
C ASN A 28 4.13 17.27 -3.49
N ASP A 29 4.44 18.03 -2.45
CA ASP A 29 5.81 18.27 -2.02
C ASP A 29 6.49 16.98 -1.52
N VAL A 30 5.74 16.12 -0.81
CA VAL A 30 6.24 14.80 -0.38
C VAL A 30 6.51 13.92 -1.60
N LEU A 31 5.61 13.90 -2.58
CA LEU A 31 5.80 13.13 -3.82
C LEU A 31 7.02 13.60 -4.61
N GLU A 32 7.27 14.90 -4.72
CA GLU A 32 8.47 15.43 -5.37
C GLU A 32 9.74 14.89 -4.68
N VAL A 33 9.79 14.95 -3.35
CA VAL A 33 10.91 14.39 -2.58
C VAL A 33 11.06 12.88 -2.80
N MET A 34 9.95 12.15 -2.87
CA MET A 34 9.99 10.71 -3.12
C MET A 34 10.51 10.38 -4.52
N VAL A 35 10.13 11.17 -5.54
CA VAL A 35 10.65 11.02 -6.91
C VAL A 35 12.13 11.36 -6.98
N ASP A 36 12.59 12.41 -6.29
CA ASP A 36 14.03 12.71 -6.18
C ASP A 36 14.82 11.55 -5.56
N LYS A 37 14.25 10.93 -4.50
CA LYS A 37 14.88 9.75 -3.87
C LYS A 37 14.82 8.51 -4.75
N LEU A 38 13.77 8.37 -5.57
CA LEU A 38 13.67 7.27 -6.53
C LEU A 38 14.75 7.36 -7.62
N ALA A 39 15.10 8.57 -8.06
CA ALA A 39 16.16 8.81 -9.04
C ALA A 39 17.55 8.38 -8.52
N ASP A 40 17.79 8.52 -7.22
CA ASP A 40 19.07 8.17 -6.58
C ASP A 40 19.06 6.79 -5.91
N ILE A 41 18.01 5.98 -6.14
CA ILE A 41 17.81 4.72 -5.42
C ILE A 41 18.86 3.68 -5.82
N ASN A 42 19.36 2.97 -4.81
CA ASN A 42 20.28 1.85 -4.98
C ASN A 42 20.02 0.79 -3.89
N GLU A 43 20.75 -0.33 -3.96
CA GLU A 43 20.56 -1.47 -3.04
C GLU A 43 20.82 -1.13 -1.56
N ASN A 44 21.55 -0.06 -1.28
CA ASN A 44 21.85 0.41 0.08
C ASN A 44 20.92 1.54 0.54
N SER A 45 19.96 1.96 -0.30
CA SER A 45 19.04 3.02 0.04
C SER A 45 18.10 2.58 1.15
N ARG A 46 17.80 3.49 2.09
CA ARG A 46 16.83 3.23 3.16
C ARG A 46 15.41 3.24 2.59
N PRO A 47 14.53 2.33 3.04
CA PRO A 47 13.14 2.36 2.61
C PRO A 47 12.41 3.60 3.11
N ILE A 48 11.56 4.17 2.26
CA ILE A 48 10.66 5.27 2.61
C ILE A 48 9.24 4.70 2.66
N PHE A 49 8.52 4.95 3.74
CA PHE A 49 7.14 4.51 3.92
C PHE A 49 6.19 5.71 3.84
N PHE A 50 5.30 5.70 2.86
CA PHE A 50 4.15 6.59 2.82
C PHE A 50 2.95 5.87 3.43
N ILE A 51 2.49 6.35 4.58
CA ILE A 51 1.43 5.68 5.35
C ILE A 51 0.21 6.59 5.41
N THR A 52 -0.96 6.02 5.11
CA THR A 52 -2.25 6.68 5.24
C THR A 52 -3.27 5.73 5.87
N ASN A 53 -4.28 6.28 6.50
CA ASN A 53 -5.35 5.52 7.13
C ASN A 53 -6.34 4.87 6.13
N LEU A 54 -6.37 5.34 4.90
CA LEU A 54 -7.27 4.85 3.85
C LEU A 54 -6.50 4.63 2.55
N THR A 55 -6.63 3.45 1.97
CA THR A 55 -5.99 3.08 0.70
C THR A 55 -6.31 4.05 -0.44
N LYS A 56 -7.54 4.57 -0.48
CA LYS A 56 -7.96 5.58 -1.47
C LYS A 56 -7.20 6.91 -1.39
N ASN A 57 -6.53 7.16 -0.26
CA ASN A 57 -5.73 8.36 -0.04
C ASN A 57 -4.25 8.16 -0.41
N LEU A 58 -3.88 6.97 -0.88
CA LEU A 58 -2.55 6.73 -1.42
C LEU A 58 -2.42 7.39 -2.80
N PRO A 59 -1.50 8.34 -2.98
CA PRO A 59 -1.37 9.10 -4.23
C PRO A 59 -0.52 8.32 -5.26
N ILE A 60 -0.88 7.06 -5.53
CA ILE A 60 -0.09 6.15 -6.37
C ILE A 60 -0.05 6.61 -7.81
N ASN A 61 -1.22 7.01 -8.36
CA ASN A 61 -1.30 7.48 -9.74
C ASN A 61 -0.47 8.73 -9.96
N GLU A 62 -0.57 9.71 -9.04
CA GLU A 62 0.19 10.95 -9.08
C GLU A 62 1.70 10.67 -8.95
N PHE A 63 2.09 9.70 -8.11
CA PHE A 63 3.49 9.29 -7.98
C PHE A 63 4.01 8.61 -9.25
N CYS A 64 3.22 7.72 -9.85
CA CYS A 64 3.55 7.07 -11.11
C CYS A 64 3.71 8.09 -12.25
N GLU A 65 2.76 9.04 -12.38
CA GLU A 65 2.82 10.12 -13.37
C GLU A 65 4.08 10.96 -13.23
N LYS A 66 4.40 11.40 -12.02
CA LYS A 66 5.63 12.16 -11.74
C LYS A 66 6.91 11.37 -12.00
N ALA A 67 6.94 10.09 -11.70
CA ALA A 67 8.06 9.22 -12.04
C ALA A 67 8.23 9.08 -13.56
N ALA A 68 7.12 8.92 -14.29
CA ALA A 68 7.12 8.84 -15.74
C ALA A 68 7.59 10.16 -16.40
N GLU A 69 7.17 11.31 -15.89
CA GLU A 69 7.63 12.63 -16.35
C GLU A 69 9.16 12.82 -16.24
N ARG A 70 9.79 12.09 -15.30
CA ARG A 70 11.24 12.11 -15.09
C ARG A 70 11.96 10.88 -15.67
N GLU A 71 11.27 10.10 -16.50
CA GLU A 71 11.84 8.88 -17.13
C GLU A 71 12.27 7.80 -16.12
N LEU A 72 11.59 7.73 -14.95
CA LEU A 72 11.87 6.79 -13.85
C LEU A 72 10.83 5.66 -13.73
N SER A 73 10.19 5.29 -14.83
CA SER A 73 9.16 4.25 -14.82
C SER A 73 9.71 2.87 -14.45
N GLU A 74 10.92 2.54 -14.88
CA GLU A 74 11.58 1.27 -14.56
C GLU A 74 11.95 1.20 -13.08
N GLU A 75 12.47 2.27 -12.51
CA GLU A 75 12.78 2.40 -11.09
C GLU A 75 11.51 2.32 -10.25
N PHE A 76 10.42 2.96 -10.70
CA PHE A 76 9.12 2.89 -10.05
C PHE A 76 8.63 1.45 -9.96
N ASP A 77 8.59 0.72 -11.06
CA ASP A 77 8.12 -0.67 -11.11
C ASP A 77 9.00 -1.61 -10.27
N LYS A 78 10.30 -1.33 -10.19
CA LYS A 78 11.26 -2.16 -9.47
C LYS A 78 11.27 -1.92 -7.97
N TYR A 79 11.14 -0.66 -7.52
CA TYR A 79 11.40 -0.28 -6.14
C TYR A 79 10.18 0.22 -5.37
N VAL A 80 9.06 0.50 -6.04
CA VAL A 80 7.84 0.95 -5.37
C VAL A 80 6.91 -0.23 -5.09
N LEU A 81 6.64 -0.46 -3.82
CA LEU A 81 5.72 -1.50 -3.37
C LEU A 81 4.48 -0.88 -2.74
N VAL A 82 3.33 -1.20 -3.29
CA VAL A 82 2.04 -0.80 -2.73
C VAL A 82 1.50 -1.92 -1.85
N LEU A 83 1.38 -1.65 -0.56
CA LEU A 83 0.80 -2.58 0.40
C LEU A 83 -0.66 -2.21 0.66
N GLU A 84 -1.56 -3.05 0.23
CA GLU A 84 -2.96 -2.94 0.60
C GLU A 84 -3.21 -3.47 2.02
N ALA A 85 -4.34 -3.07 2.63
CA ALA A 85 -4.75 -3.66 3.89
C ALA A 85 -4.84 -5.19 3.77
N MET A 86 -4.37 -5.91 4.78
CA MET A 86 -4.35 -7.39 4.78
C MET A 86 -5.73 -7.98 4.46
N THR A 87 -6.80 -7.38 4.95
CA THR A 87 -8.19 -7.77 4.67
C THR A 87 -8.53 -7.73 3.18
N THR A 88 -8.06 -6.69 2.48
CA THR A 88 -8.25 -6.52 1.04
C THR A 88 -7.45 -7.56 0.25
N MET A 89 -6.20 -7.78 0.63
CA MET A 89 -5.33 -8.78 0.00
C MET A 89 -5.90 -10.19 0.14
N VAL A 90 -6.32 -10.57 1.34
CA VAL A 90 -6.91 -11.89 1.61
C VAL A 90 -8.22 -12.06 0.84
N ARG A 91 -9.06 -11.03 0.80
CA ARG A 91 -10.31 -11.08 0.04
C ARG A 91 -10.07 -11.26 -1.46
N LYS A 92 -9.14 -10.51 -2.06
CA LYS A 92 -8.76 -10.69 -3.47
C LYS A 92 -8.28 -12.11 -3.72
N ARG A 93 -7.39 -12.62 -2.87
CA ARG A 93 -6.86 -13.97 -3.00
C ARG A 93 -7.91 -15.06 -2.88
N LEU A 94 -8.91 -14.88 -2.01
CA LEU A 94 -10.04 -15.81 -1.89
C LEU A 94 -10.90 -15.81 -3.14
N LEU A 95 -11.16 -14.64 -3.74
CA LEU A 95 -11.90 -14.54 -5.01
C LEU A 95 -11.13 -15.21 -6.15
N ASP A 96 -9.83 -14.97 -6.27
CA ASP A 96 -8.98 -15.62 -7.27
C ASP A 96 -8.98 -17.14 -7.14
N LEU A 97 -8.98 -17.66 -5.90
CA LEU A 97 -9.04 -19.09 -5.64
C LEU A 97 -10.41 -19.67 -5.98
N GLU A 98 -11.48 -18.92 -5.78
CA GLU A 98 -12.83 -19.36 -6.13
C GLU A 98 -12.98 -19.56 -7.64
N ASP A 99 -12.44 -18.64 -8.44
CA ASP A 99 -12.47 -18.76 -9.90
C ASP A 99 -11.66 -19.97 -10.42
N GLN A 100 -10.74 -20.49 -9.58
CA GLN A 100 -9.95 -21.69 -9.89
C GLN A 100 -10.61 -23.01 -9.44
N ILE A 101 -11.69 -22.96 -8.67
CA ILE A 101 -12.41 -24.16 -8.24
C ILE A 101 -13.25 -24.67 -9.41
N PRO A 102 -13.02 -25.91 -9.91
CA PRO A 102 -13.85 -26.49 -10.96
C PRO A 102 -15.31 -26.54 -10.53
N GLU A 103 -16.23 -26.14 -11.40
CA GLU A 103 -17.69 -26.22 -11.17
C GLU A 103 -18.17 -27.63 -10.81
N GLU A 104 -17.41 -28.65 -11.21
CA GLU A 104 -17.72 -30.07 -11.03
C GLU A 104 -17.33 -30.62 -9.65
N LEU A 105 -16.64 -29.87 -8.79
CA LEU A 105 -16.37 -30.34 -7.44
C LEU A 105 -17.65 -30.34 -6.63
N PRO A 106 -18.12 -31.52 -6.14
CA PRO A 106 -19.27 -31.61 -5.27
C PRO A 106 -18.90 -31.02 -3.90
N LEU A 107 -18.95 -29.70 -3.80
CA LEU A 107 -18.91 -29.04 -2.51
C LEU A 107 -20.18 -29.46 -1.77
N ASN A 108 -20.04 -30.14 -0.64
CA ASN A 108 -21.18 -30.40 0.23
C ASN A 108 -21.77 -29.05 0.71
N ASP A 109 -23.03 -29.05 1.10
CA ASP A 109 -23.71 -27.81 1.50
C ASP A 109 -23.03 -27.09 2.65
N GLU A 110 -22.33 -27.82 3.50
CA GLU A 110 -21.56 -27.28 4.63
C GLU A 110 -20.35 -26.46 4.16
N LEU A 111 -19.58 -26.96 3.19
CA LEU A 111 -18.47 -26.22 2.58
C LEU A 111 -18.96 -25.00 1.81
N ARG A 112 -20.11 -25.09 1.11
CA ARG A 112 -20.70 -23.93 0.43
C ARG A 112 -21.15 -22.85 1.40
N GLN A 113 -21.75 -23.23 2.52
CA GLN A 113 -22.13 -22.28 3.57
C GLN A 113 -20.92 -21.64 4.23
N HIS A 114 -19.88 -22.43 4.48
CA HIS A 114 -18.62 -21.94 5.03
C HIS A 114 -17.94 -20.94 4.07
N TRP A 115 -17.89 -21.27 2.79
CA TRP A 115 -17.37 -20.39 1.74
C TRP A 115 -18.17 -19.09 1.61
N ALA A 116 -19.50 -19.17 1.65
CA ALA A 116 -20.38 -18.02 1.65
C ALA A 116 -20.17 -17.12 2.89
N SER A 117 -19.88 -17.73 4.06
CA SER A 117 -19.57 -16.99 5.28
C SER A 117 -18.24 -16.26 5.19
N LEU A 118 -17.20 -16.86 4.58
CA LEU A 118 -15.91 -16.23 4.34
C LEU A 118 -16.01 -15.00 3.41
N ARG A 119 -16.91 -15.03 2.45
CA ARG A 119 -17.21 -13.88 1.59
C ARG A 119 -17.88 -12.73 2.33
N LYS A 120 -18.72 -13.05 3.30
CA LYS A 120 -19.55 -12.09 4.02
C LYS A 120 -18.78 -11.36 5.11
N TYR A 121 -17.80 -12.03 5.73
CA TYR A 121 -17.02 -11.47 6.83
C TYR A 121 -15.64 -11.01 6.33
N PRO A 122 -15.21 -9.79 6.68
CA PRO A 122 -13.84 -9.35 6.41
C PRO A 122 -12.84 -10.33 7.04
N ALA A 123 -11.74 -10.60 6.37
CA ALA A 123 -10.71 -11.52 6.84
C ALA A 123 -10.16 -11.18 8.24
N MET A 124 -10.37 -9.96 8.73
CA MET A 124 -10.05 -9.55 10.11
C MET A 124 -10.78 -10.35 11.17
N ASP A 125 -12.02 -10.78 10.91
CA ASP A 125 -12.77 -11.59 11.89
C ASP A 125 -12.22 -13.01 11.98
N LEU A 126 -11.63 -13.51 10.91
CA LEU A 126 -10.95 -14.81 10.89
C LEU A 126 -9.58 -14.77 11.60
N ILE A 127 -8.85 -13.67 11.51
CA ILE A 127 -7.54 -13.48 12.13
C ILE A 127 -7.71 -13.00 13.57
N GLY A 128 -8.65 -12.09 13.84
CA GLY A 128 -8.91 -11.51 15.16
C GLY A 128 -9.47 -12.52 16.18
N GLY A 129 -10.17 -13.56 15.74
CA GLY A 129 -10.67 -14.61 16.61
C GLY A 129 -9.60 -15.46 17.30
N ARG A 130 -8.38 -15.51 16.77
CA ARG A 130 -7.24 -16.25 17.36
C ARG A 130 -6.40 -15.45 18.34
N TYR A 131 -6.52 -14.13 18.38
CA TYR A 131 -5.71 -13.26 19.24
C TYR A 131 -6.47 -12.68 20.44
N ARG A 132 -7.72 -13.11 20.66
CA ARG A 132 -8.53 -12.72 21.84
C ARG A 132 -8.64 -13.79 22.93
N GLN A 133 -7.67 -14.70 22.99
CA GLN A 133 -7.53 -15.63 24.12
C GLN A 133 -6.37 -15.23 24.99
#